data_499fab913804d6ea7bfe319ccf936ec7
#
_entry.id   499fab913804d6ea7bfe319ccf936ec7
#
_cell.length_a   1.000
_cell.length_b   1.000
_cell.length_c   1.000
_cell.angle_alpha   90.00
_cell.angle_beta   90.00
_cell.angle_gamma   90.00
#
_symmetry.space_group_name_H-M   'P 1'
#
loop_
_entity.id
_entity.type
_entity.pdbx_description
1 polymer ?
#
loop_
_entity_poly.entity_id
_entity_poly.type
_entity_poly.pdbx_seq_one_letter_code
_entity_poly.pdbx_strand_id
1 'polypeptide(L)'
;AAIVILPTEDFEGGPITMAAAEDLLARDFRIAQTAVLREVAVLLEAHELEALASFVFNLGQAKFAGSTLLKRIRAGDRHGAAKEFLRWIYAKSKPQRGLIRRRHAECVWFLGAPEATVLYLAESGWDQTRPLPPS
;
A
#
# COMPACT_ATOMS: atom_id res chain seq x y z
N ALA A 1 -2.09 -14.67 6.85
CA ALA A 1 -0.85 -14.30 6.16
C ALA A 1 -0.93 -12.85 5.69
N ALA A 2 0.17 -12.16 5.76
CA ALA A 2 0.24 -10.80 5.27
C ALA A 2 0.11 -10.77 3.75
N ILE A 3 -0.67 -9.82 3.24
CA ILE A 3 -0.79 -9.60 1.81
C ILE A 3 0.33 -8.65 1.40
N VAL A 4 1.15 -9.08 0.47
CA VAL A 4 2.20 -8.24 -0.09
C VAL A 4 1.80 -7.84 -1.51
N ILE A 5 1.60 -6.54 -1.72
CA ILE A 5 1.34 -5.99 -3.04
C ILE A 5 2.68 -5.61 -3.63
N LEU A 6 3.19 -6.47 -4.51
CA LEU A 6 4.52 -6.33 -5.06
C LEU A 6 4.61 -5.21 -6.09
N PRO A 7 5.74 -4.49 -6.14
CA PRO A 7 6.03 -3.62 -7.26
C PRO A 7 6.11 -4.41 -8.54
N THR A 8 5.65 -3.83 -9.64
CA THR A 8 5.71 -4.48 -10.95
C THR A 8 7.00 -4.14 -11.70
N GLU A 9 7.85 -3.31 -11.13
CA GLU A 9 9.13 -2.96 -11.73
C GLU A 9 10.09 -4.13 -11.64
N ASP A 10 10.93 -4.26 -12.67
CA ASP A 10 11.93 -5.30 -12.75
C ASP A 10 12.96 -5.17 -11.66
N PHE A 11 13.42 -6.31 -11.15
CA PHE A 11 14.56 -6.33 -10.25
C PHE A 11 15.82 -5.95 -11.02
N GLU A 12 16.47 -4.89 -10.60
CA GLU A 12 17.80 -4.58 -11.08
C GLU A 12 18.79 -5.52 -10.37
N GLY A 13 19.59 -6.25 -11.13
CA GLY A 13 20.65 -7.07 -10.55
C GLY A 13 20.65 -8.55 -10.93
N GLY A 14 19.83 -8.95 -11.88
CA GLY A 14 19.89 -10.31 -12.42
C GLY A 14 19.06 -11.34 -11.64
N PRO A 15 19.11 -12.60 -12.04
CA PRO A 15 18.25 -13.63 -11.49
C PRO A 15 18.63 -13.96 -10.05
N ILE A 16 17.60 -14.04 -9.20
CA ILE A 16 17.73 -14.49 -7.81
C ILE A 16 16.81 -15.69 -7.59
N THR A 17 17.11 -16.52 -6.58
CA THR A 17 16.23 -17.61 -6.24
C THR A 17 14.93 -17.10 -5.61
N MET A 18 13.86 -17.88 -5.69
CA MET A 18 12.59 -17.53 -5.05
C MET A 18 12.76 -17.32 -3.54
N ALA A 19 13.55 -18.18 -2.89
CA ALA A 19 13.80 -18.04 -1.46
C ALA A 19 14.51 -16.74 -1.13
N ALA A 20 15.53 -16.35 -1.92
CA ALA A 20 16.24 -15.09 -1.71
C ALA A 20 15.33 -13.89 -1.99
N ALA A 21 14.47 -13.97 -3.02
CA ALA A 21 13.49 -12.94 -3.32
C ALA A 21 12.50 -12.76 -2.18
N GLU A 22 11.98 -13.87 -1.64
CA GLU A 22 11.05 -13.83 -0.50
C GLU A 22 11.69 -13.22 0.74
N ASP A 23 12.96 -13.56 1.04
CA ASP A 23 13.69 -13.01 2.17
C ASP A 23 13.92 -11.51 2.01
N LEU A 24 14.27 -11.05 0.82
CA LEU A 24 14.44 -9.62 0.53
C LEU A 24 13.13 -8.86 0.70
N LEU A 25 12.04 -9.39 0.17
CA LEU A 25 10.71 -8.79 0.31
C LEU A 25 10.28 -8.69 1.76
N ALA A 26 10.46 -9.77 2.53
CA ALA A 26 10.12 -9.79 3.94
C ALA A 26 10.93 -8.76 4.73
N ARG A 27 12.21 -8.63 4.42
CA ARG A 27 13.10 -7.64 5.04
C ARG A 27 12.67 -6.22 4.71
N ASP A 28 12.43 -5.94 3.43
CA ASP A 28 12.04 -4.61 2.98
C ASP A 28 10.67 -4.22 3.54
N PHE A 29 9.77 -5.18 3.65
CA PHE A 29 8.45 -4.94 4.24
C PHE A 29 8.56 -4.61 5.72
N ARG A 30 9.43 -5.31 6.47
CA ARG A 30 9.69 -4.99 7.88
C ARG A 30 10.30 -3.59 8.04
N ILE A 31 11.19 -3.21 7.15
CA ILE A 31 11.76 -1.85 7.14
C ILE A 31 10.65 -0.82 6.92
N ALA A 32 9.75 -1.09 5.99
CA ALA A 32 8.60 -0.23 5.73
C ALA A 32 7.68 -0.13 6.95
N GLN A 33 7.38 -1.26 7.60
CA GLN A 33 6.58 -1.27 8.83
C GLN A 33 7.24 -0.42 9.93
N THR A 34 8.54 -0.56 10.11
CA THR A 34 9.28 0.22 11.11
C THR A 34 9.22 1.71 10.78
N ALA A 35 9.35 2.07 9.51
CA ALA A 35 9.24 3.46 9.07
C ALA A 35 7.86 4.05 9.37
N VAL A 36 6.81 3.28 9.13
CA VAL A 36 5.43 3.67 9.43
C VAL A 36 5.26 3.93 10.93
N LEU A 37 5.67 2.97 11.76
CA LEU A 37 5.54 3.07 13.21
C LEU A 37 6.29 4.27 13.77
N ARG A 38 7.42 4.60 13.17
CA ARG A 38 8.23 5.74 13.58
C ARG A 38 7.54 7.08 13.31
N GLU A 39 6.84 7.17 12.17
CA GLU A 39 6.19 8.39 11.73
C GLU A 39 4.80 8.59 12.33
N VAL A 40 4.07 7.50 12.59
CA VAL A 40 2.69 7.55 13.03
C VAL A 40 2.63 7.57 14.55
N ALA A 41 2.32 8.62 15.18
CA ALA A 41 2.32 8.76 16.63
C ALA A 41 0.97 8.34 17.27
N VAL A 42 0.22 7.43 16.64
CA VAL A 42 -1.06 6.92 17.14
C VAL A 42 -1.10 5.40 17.00
N LEU A 43 -1.99 4.76 17.75
CA LEU A 43 -2.17 3.31 17.65
C LEU A 43 -2.81 2.95 16.32
N LEU A 44 -2.27 1.89 15.69
CA LEU A 44 -2.76 1.36 14.42
C LEU A 44 -3.26 -0.07 14.62
N GLU A 45 -4.33 -0.41 13.93
CA GLU A 45 -4.73 -1.80 13.75
C GLU A 45 -3.75 -2.50 12.80
N ALA A 46 -3.66 -3.83 12.88
CA ALA A 46 -2.73 -4.58 12.04
C ALA A 46 -2.94 -4.30 10.54
N HIS A 47 -4.19 -4.30 10.08
CA HIS A 47 -4.50 -4.03 8.67
C HIS A 47 -4.12 -2.61 8.26
N GLU A 48 -4.22 -1.64 9.15
CA GLU A 48 -3.79 -0.26 8.90
C GLU A 48 -2.28 -0.19 8.71
N LEU A 49 -1.54 -0.82 9.62
CA LEU A 49 -0.08 -0.88 9.53
C LEU A 49 0.37 -1.56 8.23
N GLU A 50 -0.24 -2.68 7.89
CA GLU A 50 0.09 -3.42 6.67
C GLU A 50 -0.15 -2.60 5.41
N ALA A 51 -1.29 -1.92 5.31
CA ALA A 51 -1.60 -1.07 4.16
C ALA A 51 -0.62 0.10 4.04
N LEU A 52 -0.28 0.73 5.15
CA LEU A 52 0.70 1.82 5.17
C LEU A 52 2.10 1.33 4.84
N ALA A 53 2.48 0.15 5.31
CA ALA A 53 3.76 -0.45 4.95
C ALA A 53 3.84 -0.75 3.45
N SER A 54 2.75 -1.22 2.85
CA SER A 54 2.68 -1.42 1.40
C SER A 54 2.90 -0.11 0.65
N PHE A 55 2.27 0.97 1.10
CA PHE A 55 2.45 2.31 0.54
C PHE A 55 3.92 2.76 0.63
N VAL A 56 4.53 2.64 1.80
CA VAL A 56 5.93 3.03 2.02
C VAL A 56 6.88 2.15 1.22
N PHE A 57 6.62 0.85 1.16
CA PHE A 57 7.41 -0.09 0.38
C PHE A 57 7.45 0.32 -1.10
N ASN A 58 6.33 0.77 -1.64
CA ASN A 58 6.22 1.16 -3.05
C ASN A 58 6.73 2.58 -3.34
N LEU A 59 6.43 3.53 -2.47
CA LEU A 59 6.69 4.95 -2.73
C LEU A 59 7.85 5.55 -1.93
N GLY A 60 8.25 4.90 -0.86
CA GLY A 60 9.36 5.35 -0.03
C GLY A 60 8.93 6.17 1.18
N GLN A 61 9.79 6.16 2.20
CA GLN A 61 9.55 6.82 3.47
C GLN A 61 9.44 8.35 3.34
N ALA A 62 10.24 8.95 2.47
CA ALA A 62 10.25 10.41 2.33
C ALA A 62 8.90 10.95 1.82
N LYS A 63 8.31 10.26 0.85
CA LYS A 63 6.98 10.64 0.34
C LYS A 63 5.91 10.46 1.40
N PHE A 64 5.99 9.39 2.16
CA PHE A 64 5.06 9.15 3.27
C PHE A 64 5.18 10.24 4.34
N ALA A 65 6.40 10.56 4.76
CA ALA A 65 6.65 11.55 5.81
C ALA A 65 6.10 12.93 5.46
N GLY A 66 6.13 13.31 4.19
CA GLY A 66 5.61 14.59 3.72
C GLY A 66 4.15 14.56 3.23
N SER A 67 3.46 13.44 3.38
CA SER A 67 2.13 13.26 2.78
C SER A 67 1.01 13.81 3.63
N THR A 68 -0.09 14.19 2.97
CA THR A 68 -1.35 14.49 3.64
C THR A 68 -1.94 13.23 4.28
N LEU A 69 -1.66 12.06 3.71
CA LEU A 69 -2.03 10.77 4.29
C LEU A 69 -1.57 10.67 5.74
N LEU A 70 -0.29 10.94 6.00
CA LEU A 70 0.27 10.89 7.35
C LEU A 70 -0.40 11.90 8.28
N LYS A 71 -0.65 13.11 7.78
CA LYS A 71 -1.33 14.15 8.57
C LYS A 71 -2.73 13.71 8.99
N ARG A 72 -3.48 13.07 8.09
CA ARG A 72 -4.81 12.56 8.39
C ARG A 72 -4.76 11.45 9.45
N ILE A 73 -3.80 10.55 9.34
CA ILE A 73 -3.62 9.48 10.32
C ILE A 73 -3.33 10.05 11.70
N ARG A 74 -2.41 10.99 11.80
CA ARG A 74 -2.07 11.64 13.07
C ARG A 74 -3.23 12.40 13.68
N ALA A 75 -4.14 12.90 12.84
CA ALA A 75 -5.35 13.59 13.30
C ALA A 75 -6.47 12.62 13.70
N GLY A 76 -6.29 11.31 13.53
CA GLY A 76 -7.31 10.32 13.81
C GLY A 76 -8.39 10.20 12.74
N ASP A 77 -8.20 10.82 11.58
CA ASP A 77 -9.15 10.81 10.47
C ASP A 77 -8.88 9.63 9.54
N ARG A 78 -9.38 8.44 9.91
CA ARG A 78 -9.15 7.20 9.16
C ARG A 78 -9.78 7.23 7.77
N HIS A 79 -10.99 7.74 7.65
CA HIS A 79 -11.67 7.81 6.35
C HIS A 79 -10.99 8.81 5.42
N GLY A 80 -10.59 9.96 5.92
CA GLY A 80 -9.82 10.94 5.15
C GLY A 80 -8.47 10.38 4.73
N ALA A 81 -7.80 9.65 5.63
CA ALA A 81 -6.54 8.99 5.29
C ALA A 81 -6.71 7.96 4.18
N ALA A 82 -7.75 7.12 4.26
CA ALA A 82 -8.02 6.13 3.23
C ALA A 82 -8.14 6.75 1.83
N LYS A 83 -8.84 7.86 1.73
CA LYS A 83 -8.99 8.57 0.46
C LYS A 83 -7.66 9.11 -0.08
N GLU A 84 -6.74 9.47 0.80
CA GLU A 84 -5.45 10.02 0.40
C GLU A 84 -4.56 9.01 -0.32
N PHE A 85 -4.74 7.70 -0.08
CA PHE A 85 -4.04 6.68 -0.88
C PHE A 85 -4.29 6.88 -2.38
N LEU A 86 -5.49 7.28 -2.76
CA LEU A 86 -5.93 7.35 -4.16
C LEU A 86 -5.28 8.50 -4.95
N ARG A 87 -4.60 9.40 -4.28
CA ARG A 87 -3.85 10.49 -4.95
C ARG A 87 -2.55 10.01 -5.58
N TRP A 88 -2.03 8.86 -5.16
CA TRP A 88 -0.71 8.37 -5.55
C TRP A 88 -0.78 7.37 -6.71
N ILE A 89 -1.43 7.79 -7.81
CA ILE A 89 -1.71 6.97 -8.98
C ILE A 89 -0.99 7.45 -10.24
N TYR A 90 -0.18 8.51 -10.13
CA TYR A 90 0.45 9.11 -11.29
C TYR A 90 1.94 8.75 -11.37
N ALA A 91 2.41 8.48 -12.60
CA ALA A 91 3.82 8.43 -12.92
C ALA A 91 4.02 9.27 -14.19
N LYS A 92 5.00 10.17 -14.17
CA LYS A 92 5.27 11.08 -15.30
C LYS A 92 4.02 11.87 -15.71
N SER A 93 3.27 12.34 -14.73
CA SER A 93 2.05 13.13 -14.88
C SER A 93 0.87 12.40 -15.52
N LYS A 94 0.94 11.08 -15.66
CA LYS A 94 -0.14 10.26 -16.20
C LYS A 94 -0.57 9.20 -15.20
N PRO A 95 -1.88 8.92 -15.07
CA PRO A 95 -2.34 7.82 -14.23
C PRO A 95 -1.86 6.48 -14.81
N GLN A 96 -1.43 5.57 -13.93
CA GLN A 96 -0.92 4.27 -14.29
C GLN A 96 -1.82 3.18 -13.71
N ARG A 97 -2.21 2.21 -14.54
CA ARG A 97 -3.10 1.12 -14.11
C ARG A 97 -2.56 0.35 -12.90
N GLY A 98 -1.26 0.06 -12.89
CA GLY A 98 -0.65 -0.65 -11.77
C GLY A 98 -0.72 0.16 -10.47
N LEU A 99 -0.50 1.47 -10.55
CA LEU A 99 -0.60 2.35 -9.39
C LEU A 99 -2.04 2.49 -8.93
N ILE A 100 -2.99 2.58 -9.84
CA ILE A 100 -4.42 2.64 -9.50
C ILE A 100 -4.83 1.39 -8.73
N ARG A 101 -4.47 0.21 -9.23
CA ARG A 101 -4.77 -1.07 -8.56
C ARG A 101 -4.21 -1.12 -7.15
N ARG A 102 -2.94 -0.74 -7.01
CA ARG A 102 -2.26 -0.75 -5.71
C ARG A 102 -2.92 0.18 -4.72
N ARG A 103 -3.16 1.42 -5.14
CA ARG A 103 -3.74 2.41 -4.22
C ARG A 103 -5.14 2.05 -3.80
N HIS A 104 -5.95 1.51 -4.70
CA HIS A 104 -7.29 1.03 -4.34
C HIS A 104 -7.22 -0.14 -3.37
N ALA A 105 -6.35 -1.11 -3.63
CA ALA A 105 -6.15 -2.24 -2.73
C ALA A 105 -5.70 -1.76 -1.34
N GLU A 106 -4.73 -0.87 -1.29
CA GLU A 106 -4.24 -0.32 -0.02
C GLU A 106 -5.32 0.49 0.71
N CYS A 107 -6.12 1.26 -0.02
CA CYS A 107 -7.22 2.03 0.54
C CYS A 107 -8.22 1.13 1.28
N VAL A 108 -8.70 0.08 0.62
CA VAL A 108 -9.68 -0.83 1.24
C VAL A 108 -9.03 -1.69 2.32
N TRP A 109 -7.77 -2.06 2.16
CA TRP A 109 -7.00 -2.78 3.16
C TRP A 109 -6.89 -1.95 4.44
N PHE A 110 -6.54 -0.69 4.30
CA PHE A 110 -6.46 0.25 5.42
C PHE A 110 -7.79 0.35 6.17
N LEU A 111 -8.92 0.29 5.45
CA LEU A 111 -10.25 0.32 6.04
C LEU A 111 -10.71 -1.01 6.61
N GLY A 112 -9.88 -2.06 6.53
CA GLY A 112 -10.18 -3.36 7.11
C GLY A 112 -10.98 -4.29 6.20
N ALA A 113 -10.93 -4.09 4.89
CA ALA A 113 -11.61 -4.99 3.95
C ALA A 113 -11.08 -6.41 4.05
N PRO A 114 -11.91 -7.43 3.74
CA PRO A 114 -11.47 -8.83 3.70
C PRO A 114 -10.31 -9.03 2.72
N GLU A 115 -9.46 -9.99 3.02
CA GLU A 115 -8.29 -10.34 2.19
C GLU A 115 -8.70 -10.58 0.73
N ALA A 116 -9.80 -11.27 0.51
CA ALA A 116 -10.29 -11.57 -0.84
C ALA A 116 -10.58 -10.29 -1.64
N THR A 117 -11.13 -9.27 -1.00
CA THR A 117 -11.41 -7.98 -1.64
C THR A 117 -10.10 -7.25 -2.00
N VAL A 118 -9.15 -7.26 -1.08
CA VAL A 118 -7.83 -6.62 -1.31
C VAL A 118 -7.13 -7.29 -2.49
N LEU A 119 -7.09 -8.62 -2.51
CA LEU A 119 -6.46 -9.39 -3.60
C LEU A 119 -7.17 -9.15 -4.93
N TYR A 120 -8.48 -9.12 -4.94
CA TYR A 120 -9.25 -8.83 -6.15
C TYR A 120 -8.85 -7.49 -6.76
N LEU A 121 -8.78 -6.45 -5.93
CA LEU A 121 -8.41 -5.11 -6.41
C LEU A 121 -6.96 -5.04 -6.87
N ALA A 122 -6.06 -5.74 -6.17
CA ALA A 122 -4.65 -5.77 -6.53
C ALA A 122 -4.41 -6.47 -7.86
N GLU A 123 -5.16 -7.52 -8.15
CA GLU A 123 -4.98 -8.34 -9.36
C GLU A 123 -5.77 -7.85 -10.57
N SER A 124 -7.03 -7.51 -10.33
CA SER A 124 -7.98 -7.22 -11.42
C SER A 124 -8.15 -5.73 -11.68
N GLY A 125 -7.83 -4.91 -10.70
CA GLY A 125 -8.13 -3.49 -10.74
C GLY A 125 -9.60 -3.22 -10.46
N TRP A 126 -9.89 -2.00 -10.12
CA TRP A 126 -11.25 -1.54 -9.91
C TRP A 126 -11.51 -0.34 -10.80
N ASP A 127 -12.60 -0.41 -11.52
CA ASP A 127 -13.12 0.70 -12.29
C ASP A 127 -14.14 1.43 -11.41
N GLN A 128 -13.99 2.72 -11.27
CA GLN A 128 -14.88 3.54 -10.44
C GLN A 128 -16.34 3.48 -10.87
N THR A 129 -16.61 3.00 -12.08
CA THR A 129 -17.98 2.81 -12.58
C THR A 129 -18.61 1.53 -12.07
N ARG A 130 -17.86 0.65 -11.43
CA ARG A 130 -18.34 -0.63 -10.91
C ARG A 130 -18.45 -0.57 -9.40
N PRO A 131 -19.46 -1.28 -8.83
CA PRO A 131 -19.50 -1.44 -7.38
C PRO A 131 -18.30 -2.25 -6.90
N LEU A 132 -17.91 -2.05 -5.65
CA LEU A 132 -16.89 -2.88 -5.02
C LEU A 132 -17.38 -4.35 -5.00
N PRO A 133 -16.46 -5.32 -5.15
CA PRO A 133 -16.84 -6.72 -5.06
C PRO A 133 -17.42 -7.04 -3.68
N PRO A 134 -18.33 -8.00 -3.57
CA PRO A 134 -18.88 -8.39 -2.29
C PRO A 134 -17.80 -8.95 -1.37
N SER A 135 -17.99 -8.70 -0.09
CA SER A 135 -17.08 -9.16 0.97
C SER A 135 -17.07 -10.68 1.07
#